data_7d3c96440220d2af7893b7ad9e7dc95b
#
_entry.id   7d3c96440220d2af7893b7ad9e7dc95b
#
_cell.length_a   1.000
_cell.length_b   1.000
_cell.length_c   1.000
_cell.angle_alpha   90.00
_cell.angle_beta   90.00
_cell.angle_gamma   90.00
#
_symmetry.space_group_name_H-M   'P 1'
#
loop_
_entity.id
_entity.type
_entity.pdbx_description
1 polymer ?
#
loop_
_entity_poly.entity_id
_entity_poly.type
_entity_poly.pdbx_seq_one_letter_code
_entity_poly.pdbx_strand_id
1 'polypeptide(L)'
;MTELRLKQTAQSADAGASGQSQLPYTVANLAIAPANRQVLHERIAQRFTIMLEQGFVDEVVALRSRGDLHPGLPSIRAVGYRQVWDHLDGKLTSAEMQERGIIATRQLAKRQFTWLRSWSDLHWLDSLDSDNLSRALKYLGTVSILS
;
A
#
# COMPACT_ATOMS: atom_id res chain seq x y z
N MET A 1 19.63 17.22 -12.28
CA MET A 1 18.79 16.20 -11.59
C MET A 1 17.99 16.72 -10.39
N THR A 2 18.19 17.95 -9.95
CA THR A 2 17.56 18.55 -8.75
C THR A 2 16.21 19.23 -9.05
N GLU A 3 16.01 19.71 -10.28
CA GLU A 3 14.78 20.44 -10.65
C GLU A 3 13.53 19.57 -10.82
N LEU A 4 13.67 18.34 -11.30
CA LEU A 4 12.54 17.40 -11.46
C LEU A 4 11.94 16.97 -10.12
N ARG A 5 12.76 16.94 -9.06
CA ARG A 5 12.32 16.54 -7.71
C ARG A 5 11.53 17.63 -7.00
N LEU A 6 11.82 18.89 -7.29
CA LEU A 6 11.09 20.05 -6.73
C LEU A 6 9.71 20.22 -7.37
N LYS A 7 9.56 19.89 -8.67
CA LYS A 7 8.24 19.95 -9.35
C LYS A 7 7.26 18.85 -8.90
N GLN A 8 7.77 17.67 -8.55
CA GLN A 8 6.90 16.59 -8.02
C GLN A 8 6.46 16.81 -6.58
N THR A 9 7.25 17.47 -5.74
CA THR A 9 6.85 17.83 -4.38
C THR A 9 5.86 18.99 -4.32
N ALA A 10 5.90 19.90 -5.28
CA ALA A 10 4.93 21.01 -5.36
C ALA A 10 3.53 20.54 -5.81
N GLN A 11 3.42 19.49 -6.64
CA GLN A 11 2.14 18.95 -7.08
C GLN A 11 1.42 18.11 -6.01
N SER A 12 2.13 17.58 -5.02
CA SER A 12 1.51 16.79 -3.93
C SER A 12 1.08 17.62 -2.73
N ALA A 13 1.51 18.89 -2.62
CA ALA A 13 1.14 19.77 -1.52
C ALA A 13 -0.15 20.57 -1.78
N ASP A 14 -0.59 20.67 -3.04
CA ASP A 14 -1.74 21.48 -3.46
C ASP A 14 -3.07 20.72 -3.58
N ALA A 15 -3.10 19.46 -3.16
CA ALA A 15 -4.33 18.64 -3.14
C ALA A 15 -5.28 18.98 -1.97
N GLY A 16 -4.98 20.04 -1.21
CA GLY A 16 -5.77 20.48 -0.05
C GLY A 16 -6.44 21.86 -0.17
N ALA A 17 -6.20 22.62 -1.22
CA ALA A 17 -6.79 23.96 -1.40
C ALA A 17 -7.38 24.11 -2.81
N SER A 18 -8.68 24.02 -2.92
CA SER A 18 -9.60 24.64 -3.88
C SER A 18 -8.99 25.29 -5.14
N GLY A 19 -8.34 24.51 -5.97
CA GLY A 19 -8.11 24.82 -7.36
C GLY A 19 -8.75 23.73 -8.19
N GLN A 20 -10.01 23.87 -8.56
CA GLN A 20 -10.69 22.98 -9.49
C GLN A 20 -10.00 23.10 -10.85
N SER A 21 -8.96 22.30 -11.09
CA SER A 21 -8.67 21.90 -12.46
C SER A 21 -9.84 21.02 -12.87
N GLN A 22 -10.83 21.62 -13.53
CA GLN A 22 -11.99 20.92 -14.05
C GLN A 22 -11.50 19.88 -15.05
N LEU A 23 -11.35 18.65 -14.60
CA LEU A 23 -11.19 17.54 -15.51
C LEU A 23 -12.45 17.49 -16.39
N PRO A 24 -12.32 17.18 -17.70
CA PRO A 24 -13.47 17.12 -18.60
C PRO A 24 -14.38 15.90 -18.32
N TYR A 25 -14.25 15.27 -17.16
CA TYR A 25 -15.00 14.09 -16.74
C TYR A 25 -15.17 14.09 -15.21
N THR A 26 -16.21 13.43 -14.75
CA THR A 26 -16.48 13.21 -13.34
C THR A 26 -15.65 12.04 -12.82
N VAL A 27 -14.96 12.22 -11.69
CA VAL A 27 -14.15 11.18 -11.05
C VAL A 27 -14.94 10.56 -9.91
N ALA A 28 -15.09 9.24 -9.93
CA ALA A 28 -15.66 8.47 -8.83
C ALA A 28 -14.53 7.75 -8.07
N ASN A 29 -14.40 8.04 -6.79
CA ASN A 29 -13.37 7.46 -5.92
C ASN A 29 -13.96 6.31 -5.10
N LEU A 30 -13.40 5.11 -5.25
CA LEU A 30 -13.81 3.91 -4.53
C LEU A 30 -12.63 3.34 -3.74
N ALA A 31 -12.86 3.01 -2.47
CA ALA A 31 -11.90 2.29 -1.65
C ALA A 31 -12.48 0.96 -1.18
N ILE A 32 -11.73 -0.12 -1.36
CA ILE A 32 -12.10 -1.47 -0.90
C ILE A 32 -11.16 -1.85 0.24
N ALA A 33 -11.73 -2.07 1.42
CA ALA A 33 -10.97 -2.48 2.59
C ALA A 33 -11.85 -3.27 3.58
N PRO A 34 -11.27 -4.14 4.42
CA PRO A 34 -12.04 -4.78 5.48
C PRO A 34 -12.58 -3.73 6.46
N ALA A 35 -13.88 -3.77 6.76
CA ALA A 35 -14.48 -2.95 7.80
C ALA A 35 -13.89 -3.26 9.18
N ASN A 36 -13.58 -4.54 9.44
CA ASN A 36 -12.95 -4.98 10.68
C ASN A 36 -11.42 -4.98 10.54
N ARG A 37 -10.77 -4.14 11.35
CA ARG A 37 -9.30 -4.03 11.40
C ARG A 37 -8.62 -5.34 11.81
N GLN A 38 -9.24 -6.15 12.66
CA GLN A 38 -8.70 -7.44 13.09
C GLN A 38 -8.51 -8.37 11.90
N VAL A 39 -9.49 -8.45 11.02
CA VAL A 39 -9.40 -9.25 9.77
C VAL A 39 -8.22 -8.82 8.91
N LEU A 40 -7.97 -7.51 8.79
CA LEU A 40 -6.81 -7.00 8.05
C LEU A 40 -5.50 -7.47 8.69
N HIS A 41 -5.40 -7.40 10.02
CA HIS A 41 -4.20 -7.81 10.75
C HIS A 41 -3.91 -9.30 10.60
N GLU A 42 -4.95 -10.14 10.62
CA GLU A 42 -4.85 -11.59 10.42
C GLU A 42 -4.42 -11.92 8.99
N ARG A 43 -5.03 -11.29 7.99
CA ARG A 43 -4.65 -11.44 6.57
C ARG A 43 -3.21 -11.02 6.30
N ILE A 44 -2.74 -9.93 6.92
CA ILE A 44 -1.35 -9.48 6.80
C ILE A 44 -0.40 -10.54 7.36
N ALA A 45 -0.68 -11.07 8.54
CA ALA A 45 0.16 -12.10 9.16
C ALA A 45 0.18 -13.37 8.30
N GLN A 46 -0.99 -13.87 7.91
CA GLN A 46 -1.12 -15.06 7.07
C GLN A 46 -0.39 -14.89 5.72
N ARG A 47 -0.60 -13.76 5.04
CA ARG A 47 0.06 -13.49 3.75
C ARG A 47 1.59 -13.47 3.90
N PHE A 48 2.12 -12.85 4.97
CA PHE A 48 3.56 -12.78 5.17
C PHE A 48 4.15 -14.18 5.41
N THR A 49 3.47 -15.04 6.20
CA THR A 49 3.84 -16.43 6.40
C THR A 49 3.87 -17.20 5.08
N ILE A 50 2.80 -17.12 4.29
CA ILE A 50 2.73 -17.77 2.97
C ILE A 50 3.86 -17.31 2.05
N MET A 51 4.19 -16.01 2.03
CA MET A 51 5.29 -15.50 1.22
C MET A 51 6.64 -16.13 1.63
N LEU A 52 6.89 -16.29 2.92
CA LEU A 52 8.10 -16.96 3.40
C LEU A 52 8.14 -18.44 2.99
N GLU A 53 7.03 -19.15 3.10
CA GLU A 53 6.90 -20.55 2.68
C GLU A 53 7.08 -20.71 1.16
N GLN A 54 6.72 -19.71 0.37
CA GLN A 54 6.86 -19.68 -1.09
C GLN A 54 8.25 -19.22 -1.58
N GLY A 55 9.21 -19.07 -0.70
CA GLY A 55 10.60 -18.77 -1.08
C GLY A 55 10.94 -17.27 -1.14
N PHE A 56 10.23 -16.41 -0.42
CA PHE A 56 10.54 -14.98 -0.38
C PHE A 56 11.96 -14.67 0.09
N VAL A 57 12.54 -15.49 1.00
CA VAL A 57 13.94 -15.35 1.41
C VAL A 57 14.87 -15.64 0.24
N ASP A 58 14.60 -16.71 -0.53
CA ASP A 58 15.41 -17.10 -1.68
C ASP A 58 15.38 -16.04 -2.79
N GLU A 59 14.22 -15.41 -3.01
CA GLU A 59 14.07 -14.26 -3.91
C GLU A 59 15.03 -13.12 -3.51
N VAL A 60 15.07 -12.75 -2.23
CA VAL A 60 15.96 -11.67 -1.73
C VAL A 60 17.43 -12.08 -1.81
N VAL A 61 17.77 -13.36 -1.57
CA VAL A 61 19.13 -13.89 -1.77
C VAL A 61 19.55 -13.73 -3.23
N ALA A 62 18.70 -14.10 -4.18
CA ALA A 62 18.96 -13.95 -5.60
C ALA A 62 19.15 -12.48 -6.01
N LEU A 63 18.31 -11.58 -5.50
CA LEU A 63 18.45 -10.14 -5.72
C LEU A 63 19.76 -9.59 -5.14
N ARG A 64 20.13 -10.02 -3.94
CA ARG A 64 21.37 -9.60 -3.28
C ARG A 64 22.61 -10.06 -4.04
N SER A 65 22.58 -11.26 -4.63
CA SER A 65 23.72 -11.82 -5.38
C SER A 65 24.05 -11.05 -6.66
N ARG A 66 23.16 -10.20 -7.15
CA ARG A 66 23.39 -9.34 -8.32
C ARG A 66 24.50 -8.31 -8.11
N GLY A 67 24.76 -7.89 -6.85
CA GLY A 67 25.80 -6.94 -6.50
C GLY A 67 25.51 -5.46 -6.79
N ASP A 68 24.44 -5.14 -7.52
CA ASP A 68 24.01 -3.76 -7.83
C ASP A 68 22.98 -3.21 -6.82
N LEU A 69 22.46 -4.05 -5.92
CA LEU A 69 21.45 -3.68 -4.94
C LEU A 69 22.05 -3.53 -3.53
N HIS A 70 21.56 -2.56 -2.79
CA HIS A 70 21.99 -2.28 -1.42
C HIS A 70 20.84 -1.69 -0.57
N PRO A 71 20.92 -1.75 0.80
CA PRO A 71 19.82 -1.32 1.69
C PRO A 71 19.41 0.15 1.57
N GLY A 72 20.24 0.99 0.97
CA GLY A 72 19.93 2.41 0.73
C GLY A 72 18.98 2.66 -0.42
N LEU A 73 18.76 1.69 -1.30
CA LEU A 73 17.87 1.84 -2.45
C LEU A 73 16.39 1.84 -2.02
N PRO A 74 15.54 2.69 -2.63
CA PRO A 74 14.10 2.72 -2.33
C PRO A 74 13.42 1.35 -2.48
N SER A 75 13.79 0.55 -3.48
CA SER A 75 13.27 -0.81 -3.71
C SER A 75 13.56 -1.76 -2.56
N ILE A 76 14.78 -1.74 -2.02
CA ILE A 76 15.18 -2.60 -0.89
C ILE A 76 14.60 -2.09 0.44
N ARG A 77 14.27 -0.79 0.53
CA ARG A 77 13.59 -0.22 1.69
C ARG A 77 12.10 -0.57 1.75
N ALA A 78 11.55 -1.19 0.71
CA ALA A 78 10.17 -1.68 0.73
C ALA A 78 9.94 -2.67 1.88
N VAL A 79 8.71 -2.64 2.41
CA VAL A 79 8.31 -3.54 3.49
C VAL A 79 8.42 -5.00 3.02
N GLY A 80 9.00 -5.84 3.86
CA GLY A 80 9.35 -7.22 3.53
C GLY A 80 10.81 -7.34 3.10
N TYR A 81 11.21 -6.71 2.00
CA TYR A 81 12.59 -6.78 1.49
C TYR A 81 13.61 -6.32 2.52
N ARG A 82 13.37 -5.18 3.17
CA ARG A 82 14.26 -4.66 4.20
C ARG A 82 14.43 -5.64 5.36
N GLN A 83 13.35 -6.26 5.84
CA GLN A 83 13.40 -7.19 6.97
C GLN A 83 14.16 -8.47 6.62
N VAL A 84 13.93 -9.02 5.42
CA VAL A 84 14.68 -10.18 4.92
C VAL A 84 16.16 -9.82 4.72
N TRP A 85 16.47 -8.64 4.18
CA TRP A 85 17.84 -8.17 4.02
C TRP A 85 18.56 -8.07 5.37
N ASP A 86 17.93 -7.49 6.39
CA ASP A 86 18.49 -7.39 7.74
C ASP A 86 18.70 -8.78 8.38
N HIS A 87 17.83 -9.76 8.07
CA HIS A 87 18.02 -11.15 8.46
C HIS A 87 19.24 -11.78 7.78
N LEU A 88 19.40 -11.60 6.47
CA LEU A 88 20.54 -12.10 5.72
C LEU A 88 21.88 -11.44 6.13
N ASP A 89 21.83 -10.24 6.70
CA ASP A 89 22.98 -9.56 7.32
C ASP A 89 23.27 -10.05 8.75
N GLY A 90 22.50 -11.01 9.28
CA GLY A 90 22.66 -11.52 10.65
C GLY A 90 22.18 -10.58 11.76
N LYS A 91 21.47 -9.49 11.41
CA LYS A 91 20.94 -8.51 12.38
C LYS A 91 19.65 -8.97 13.06
N LEU A 92 18.92 -9.91 12.43
CA LEU A 92 17.64 -10.45 12.89
C LEU A 92 17.64 -11.97 12.81
N THR A 93 17.05 -12.63 13.78
CA THR A 93 16.65 -14.03 13.65
C THR A 93 15.49 -14.15 12.64
N SER A 94 15.21 -15.37 12.16
CA SER A 94 14.06 -15.61 11.28
C SER A 94 12.73 -15.22 11.92
N ALA A 95 12.55 -15.49 13.21
CA ALA A 95 11.34 -15.11 13.96
C ALA A 95 11.18 -13.58 14.05
N GLU A 96 12.27 -12.87 14.40
CA GLU A 96 12.25 -11.40 14.46
C GLU A 96 12.00 -10.76 13.09
N MET A 97 12.55 -11.33 12.03
CA MET A 97 12.34 -10.87 10.66
C MET A 97 10.86 -10.98 10.28
N GLN A 98 10.24 -12.13 10.55
CA GLN A 98 8.82 -12.34 10.30
C GLN A 98 7.95 -11.37 11.12
N GLU A 99 8.19 -11.25 12.42
CA GLU A 99 7.44 -10.34 13.29
C GLU A 99 7.56 -8.89 12.83
N ARG A 100 8.77 -8.40 12.56
CA ARG A 100 9.01 -7.04 12.09
C ARG A 100 8.40 -6.78 10.71
N GLY A 101 8.38 -7.78 9.82
CA GLY A 101 7.72 -7.70 8.53
C GLY A 101 6.20 -7.51 8.66
N ILE A 102 5.57 -8.28 9.54
CA ILE A 102 4.15 -8.16 9.85
C ILE A 102 3.83 -6.80 10.47
N ILE A 103 4.61 -6.35 11.47
CA ILE A 103 4.44 -5.04 12.12
C ILE A 103 4.58 -3.90 11.10
N ALA A 104 5.61 -3.92 10.27
CA ALA A 104 5.85 -2.89 9.26
C ALA A 104 4.71 -2.83 8.23
N THR A 105 4.16 -3.98 7.83
CA THR A 105 3.02 -4.06 6.91
C THR A 105 1.75 -3.50 7.56
N ARG A 106 1.49 -3.79 8.83
CA ARG A 106 0.37 -3.19 9.58
C ARG A 106 0.49 -1.67 9.69
N GLN A 107 1.69 -1.15 9.91
CA GLN A 107 1.96 0.29 9.94
C GLN A 107 1.75 0.93 8.57
N LEU A 108 2.17 0.27 7.49
CA LEU A 108 1.91 0.73 6.12
C LEU A 108 0.40 0.81 5.86
N ALA A 109 -0.34 -0.23 6.18
CA ALA A 109 -1.80 -0.26 6.03
C ALA A 109 -2.47 0.86 6.85
N LYS A 110 -2.03 1.11 8.09
CA LYS A 110 -2.53 2.23 8.91
C LYS A 110 -2.33 3.58 8.20
N ARG A 111 -1.16 3.82 7.60
CA ARG A 111 -0.90 5.07 6.85
C ARG A 111 -1.80 5.19 5.63
N GLN A 112 -2.03 4.10 4.89
CA GLN A 112 -2.96 4.07 3.75
C GLN A 112 -4.38 4.45 4.17
N PHE A 113 -4.89 3.89 5.27
CA PHE A 113 -6.20 4.25 5.80
C PHE A 113 -6.28 5.72 6.23
N THR A 114 -5.23 6.24 6.88
CA THR A 114 -5.18 7.65 7.27
C THR A 114 -5.25 8.57 6.06
N TRP A 115 -4.49 8.24 5.01
CA TRP A 115 -4.50 8.99 3.77
C TRP A 115 -5.84 8.91 3.04
N LEU A 116 -6.41 7.70 2.88
CA LEU A 116 -7.71 7.52 2.23
C LEU A 116 -8.85 8.26 2.97
N ARG A 117 -8.82 8.30 4.29
CA ARG A 117 -9.82 9.02 5.09
C ARG A 117 -9.78 10.54 4.94
N SER A 118 -8.70 11.09 4.43
CA SER A 118 -8.64 12.54 4.13
C SER A 118 -9.36 12.92 2.84
N TRP A 119 -9.80 11.96 2.04
CA TRP A 119 -10.57 12.20 0.81
C TRP A 119 -12.05 12.36 1.13
N SER A 120 -12.61 13.51 0.82
CA SER A 120 -14.00 13.86 1.17
C SER A 120 -15.06 13.10 0.37
N ASP A 121 -14.72 12.67 -0.85
CA ASP A 121 -15.61 12.05 -1.85
C ASP A 121 -15.35 10.56 -2.06
N LEU A 122 -14.76 9.87 -1.07
CA LEU A 122 -14.40 8.48 -1.14
C LEU A 122 -15.56 7.56 -0.72
N HIS A 123 -16.03 6.71 -1.64
CA HIS A 123 -17.01 5.69 -1.35
C HIS A 123 -16.34 4.40 -0.88
N TRP A 124 -16.69 3.94 0.34
CA TRP A 124 -16.09 2.75 0.94
C TRP A 124 -16.90 1.49 0.66
N LEU A 125 -16.21 0.42 0.29
CA LEU A 125 -16.73 -0.93 0.12
C LEU A 125 -16.01 -1.87 1.10
N ASP A 126 -16.77 -2.76 1.77
CA ASP A 126 -16.17 -3.78 2.62
C ASP A 126 -15.60 -4.91 1.76
N SER A 127 -14.31 -5.18 1.87
CA SER A 127 -13.64 -6.25 1.09
C SER A 127 -14.14 -7.67 1.39
N LEU A 128 -14.98 -7.83 2.39
CA LEU A 128 -15.63 -9.11 2.75
C LEU A 128 -17.04 -9.24 2.20
N ASP A 129 -17.61 -8.16 1.68
CA ASP A 129 -18.95 -8.18 1.09
C ASP A 129 -18.90 -8.84 -0.29
N SER A 130 -19.67 -9.89 -0.48
CA SER A 130 -19.76 -10.61 -1.76
C SER A 130 -20.47 -9.81 -2.86
N ASP A 131 -21.23 -8.76 -2.49
CA ASP A 131 -22.00 -7.95 -3.42
C ASP A 131 -21.29 -6.64 -3.84
N ASN A 132 -19.97 -6.56 -3.62
CA ASN A 132 -19.17 -5.37 -3.92
C ASN A 132 -19.29 -4.90 -5.37
N LEU A 133 -19.38 -5.82 -6.34
CA LEU A 133 -19.52 -5.44 -7.75
C LEU A 133 -20.84 -4.69 -7.98
N SER A 134 -21.97 -5.23 -7.52
CA SER A 134 -23.29 -4.60 -7.66
C SER A 134 -23.32 -3.23 -6.98
N ARG A 135 -22.73 -3.13 -5.77
CA ARG A 135 -22.65 -1.87 -5.02
C ARG A 135 -21.81 -0.83 -5.73
N ALA A 136 -20.65 -1.22 -6.27
CA ALA A 136 -19.79 -0.35 -7.06
C ALA A 136 -20.52 0.15 -8.32
N LEU A 137 -21.16 -0.74 -9.08
CA LEU A 137 -21.92 -0.37 -10.27
C LEU A 137 -23.10 0.56 -9.95
N LYS A 138 -23.82 0.31 -8.86
CA LYS A 138 -24.89 1.18 -8.39
C LYS A 138 -24.36 2.57 -8.06
N TYR A 139 -23.25 2.68 -7.33
CA TYR A 139 -22.61 3.95 -7.01
C TYR A 139 -22.17 4.70 -8.28
N LEU A 140 -21.51 4.03 -9.22
CA LEU A 140 -21.09 4.64 -10.49
C LEU A 140 -22.30 5.14 -11.31
N GLY A 141 -23.41 4.42 -11.30
CA GLY A 141 -24.67 4.87 -11.93
C GLY A 141 -25.19 6.16 -11.32
N THR A 142 -25.10 6.37 -10.00
CA THR A 142 -25.51 7.61 -9.36
C THR A 142 -24.61 8.79 -9.72
N VAL A 143 -23.31 8.58 -9.83
CA VAL A 143 -22.34 9.63 -10.22
C VAL A 143 -22.52 10.05 -11.68
N SER A 144 -22.80 9.09 -12.58
CA SER A 144 -23.03 9.39 -14.01
C SER A 144 -24.32 10.16 -14.29
N ILE A 145 -25.32 10.05 -13.41
CA ILE A 145 -26.62 10.75 -13.57
C ILE A 145 -26.53 12.22 -13.14
N LEU A 146 -25.52 12.56 -12.32
CA LEU A 146 -25.35 13.93 -11.80
C LEU A 146 -24.43 14.80 -12.67
N SER A 147 -23.95 14.29 -13.77
CA SER A 147 -23.13 14.98 -14.78
C SER A 147 -23.94 15.28 -16.03
#